data_c66dfe98050a19ca7840208163610f7d
#
_entry.id   c66dfe98050a19ca7840208163610f7d
#
_cell.length_a   1.000
_cell.length_b   1.000
_cell.length_c   1.000
_cell.angle_alpha   90.00
_cell.angle_beta   90.00
_cell.angle_gamma   90.00
#
_symmetry.space_group_name_H-M   'P 1'
#
loop_
_entity.id
_entity.type
_entity.pdbx_description
1 polymer ?
#
loop_
_entity_poly.entity_id
_entity_poly.type
_entity_poly.pdbx_seq_one_letter_code
_entity_poly.pdbx_strand_id
1 'polypeptide(L)'
;RNGSGKTTLLRAMAGLQKLNNGKILIDGVEVAKDRKEAIKKVGIVFQNSDHQIIFPTVGEELRFGLTQLGLSKNEADFKVNACLKEYNKLEWFDRAISTLSQGQKHLVCLLSVLLMEPKVLLLDEPFTGIDIPTQRKLEEYLRPLNQTVVLVSHVPETFENYERVIWIDEGGVQADGTPRGVIKKYQDAMYKYREKNI
;
A
#
# COMPACT_ATOMS: atom_id res chain seq x y z
N ARG A 1 15.09 8.05 -4.93
CA ARG A 1 15.62 8.92 -3.87
C ARG A 1 14.45 9.49 -3.06
N ASN A 2 14.71 9.89 -1.81
CA ASN A 2 13.69 10.58 -1.01
C ASN A 2 13.36 11.94 -1.66
N GLY A 3 12.09 12.37 -1.58
CA GLY A 3 11.64 13.63 -2.19
C GLY A 3 11.44 13.58 -3.71
N SER A 4 11.61 12.44 -4.38
CA SER A 4 11.42 12.32 -5.84
C SER A 4 9.96 12.35 -6.33
N GLY A 5 8.98 12.47 -5.43
CA GLY A 5 7.55 12.56 -5.78
C GLY A 5 6.76 11.24 -5.73
N LYS A 6 7.37 10.12 -5.33
CA LYS A 6 6.69 8.79 -5.30
C LYS A 6 5.42 8.77 -4.44
N THR A 7 5.52 9.17 -3.18
CA THR A 7 4.37 9.27 -2.26
C THR A 7 3.31 10.26 -2.78
N THR A 8 3.74 11.38 -3.40
CA THR A 8 2.82 12.34 -4.02
C THR A 8 2.04 11.69 -5.15
N LEU A 9 2.72 10.91 -6.01
CA LEU A 9 2.07 10.15 -7.08
C LEU A 9 1.08 9.13 -6.53
N LEU A 10 1.47 8.34 -5.50
CA LEU A 10 0.53 7.39 -4.87
C LEU A 10 -0.70 8.10 -4.30
N ARG A 11 -0.53 9.22 -3.60
CA ARG A 11 -1.63 10.02 -3.08
C ARG A 11 -2.54 10.55 -4.20
N ALA A 12 -1.95 10.95 -5.33
CA ALA A 12 -2.72 11.36 -6.50
C ALA A 12 -3.50 10.19 -7.10
N MET A 13 -2.91 8.98 -7.19
CA MET A 13 -3.60 7.76 -7.61
C MET A 13 -4.74 7.36 -6.67
N ALA A 14 -4.59 7.60 -5.37
CA ALA A 14 -5.66 7.40 -4.39
C ALA A 14 -6.73 8.52 -4.40
N GLY A 15 -6.61 9.55 -5.26
CA GLY A 15 -7.51 10.70 -5.27
C GLY A 15 -7.36 11.64 -4.06
N LEU A 16 -6.28 11.50 -3.29
CA LEU A 16 -6.00 12.29 -2.09
C LEU A 16 -5.20 13.57 -2.39
N GLN A 17 -4.60 13.65 -3.58
CA GLN A 17 -3.83 14.80 -4.04
C GLN A 17 -4.44 15.34 -5.32
N LYS A 18 -4.70 16.66 -5.35
CA LYS A 18 -5.18 17.35 -6.56
C LYS A 18 -4.09 17.41 -7.62
N LEU A 19 -4.46 17.13 -8.87
CA LEU A 19 -3.56 17.29 -10.01
C LEU A 19 -3.63 18.73 -10.53
N ASN A 20 -2.48 19.29 -10.91
CA ASN A 20 -2.44 20.57 -11.63
C ASN A 20 -2.86 20.37 -13.10
N ASN A 21 -2.39 19.28 -13.72
CA ASN A 21 -2.69 18.93 -15.10
C ASN A 21 -2.83 17.41 -15.23
N GLY A 22 -3.51 16.97 -16.29
CA GLY A 22 -3.71 15.56 -16.59
C GLY A 22 -4.85 14.92 -15.80
N LYS A 23 -4.97 13.61 -15.91
CA LYS A 23 -5.97 12.79 -15.21
C LYS A 23 -5.41 11.42 -14.87
N ILE A 24 -5.93 10.82 -13.80
CA ILE A 24 -5.64 9.44 -13.42
C ILE A 24 -6.94 8.66 -13.52
N LEU A 25 -6.91 7.58 -14.30
CA LEU A 25 -8.01 6.65 -14.45
C LEU A 25 -7.63 5.30 -13.82
N ILE A 26 -8.49 4.79 -12.96
CA ILE A 26 -8.36 3.46 -12.38
C ILE A 26 -9.65 2.71 -12.65
N ASP A 27 -9.55 1.62 -13.40
CA ASP A 27 -10.70 0.80 -13.82
C ASP A 27 -11.83 1.69 -14.40
N GLY A 28 -11.47 2.65 -15.25
CA GLY A 28 -12.38 3.58 -15.92
C GLY A 28 -12.84 4.78 -15.07
N VAL A 29 -12.53 4.80 -13.78
CA VAL A 29 -12.93 5.89 -12.85
C VAL A 29 -11.84 6.96 -12.80
N GLU A 30 -12.20 8.23 -13.04
CA GLU A 30 -11.30 9.36 -12.82
C GLU A 30 -11.27 9.69 -11.31
N VAL A 31 -10.20 9.26 -10.63
CA VAL A 31 -10.11 9.27 -9.17
C VAL A 31 -10.25 10.65 -8.52
N ALA A 32 -9.88 11.71 -9.24
CA ALA A 32 -9.98 13.09 -8.74
C ALA A 32 -11.42 13.65 -8.82
N LYS A 33 -12.25 13.12 -9.74
CA LYS A 33 -13.64 13.60 -9.96
C LYS A 33 -14.66 12.79 -9.19
N ASP A 34 -14.53 11.48 -9.18
CA ASP A 34 -15.47 10.58 -8.52
C ASP A 34 -14.82 9.84 -7.35
N ARG A 35 -14.71 10.54 -6.22
CA ARG A 35 -14.12 9.98 -5.01
C ARG A 35 -14.92 8.82 -4.42
N LYS A 36 -16.26 8.80 -4.58
CA LYS A 36 -17.11 7.72 -4.06
C LYS A 36 -16.82 6.41 -4.79
N GLU A 37 -16.72 6.46 -6.11
CA GLU A 37 -16.34 5.28 -6.88
C GLU A 37 -14.85 4.94 -6.74
N ALA A 38 -13.98 5.95 -6.63
CA ALA A 38 -12.54 5.72 -6.43
C ALA A 38 -12.25 4.92 -5.14
N ILE A 39 -12.92 5.23 -4.03
CA ILE A 39 -12.75 4.50 -2.74
C ILE A 39 -13.10 3.01 -2.88
N LYS A 40 -14.03 2.63 -3.76
CA LYS A 40 -14.38 1.23 -4.02
C LYS A 40 -13.34 0.51 -4.90
N LYS A 41 -12.52 1.25 -5.65
CA LYS A 41 -11.57 0.72 -6.63
C LYS A 41 -10.14 0.73 -6.12
N VAL A 42 -9.81 1.66 -5.24
CA VAL A 42 -8.42 1.94 -4.82
C VAL A 42 -8.29 1.84 -3.32
N GLY A 43 -7.42 0.96 -2.87
CA GLY A 43 -6.96 0.90 -1.49
C GLY A 43 -5.56 1.47 -1.35
N ILE A 44 -5.26 2.12 -0.24
CA ILE A 44 -3.92 2.63 0.04
C ILE A 44 -3.47 2.23 1.45
N VAL A 45 -2.22 1.77 1.56
CA VAL A 45 -1.53 1.54 2.82
C VAL A 45 -0.36 2.50 2.90
N PHE A 46 -0.36 3.34 3.93
CA PHE A 46 0.68 4.35 4.16
C PHE A 46 1.91 3.77 4.87
N GLN A 47 3.04 4.43 4.69
CA GLN A 47 4.31 4.07 5.32
C GLN A 47 4.22 4.00 6.85
N ASN A 48 3.49 4.92 7.47
CA ASN A 48 3.31 4.96 8.91
C ASN A 48 1.90 4.49 9.29
N SER A 49 1.79 3.28 9.84
CA SER A 49 0.52 2.69 10.27
C SER A 49 -0.15 3.48 11.41
N ASP A 50 0.62 4.17 12.27
CA ASP A 50 0.04 4.99 13.34
C ASP A 50 -0.70 6.23 12.82
N HIS A 51 -0.41 6.66 11.58
CA HIS A 51 -1.14 7.74 10.92
C HIS A 51 -2.38 7.23 10.14
N GLN A 52 -2.50 5.93 9.95
CA GLN A 52 -3.62 5.32 9.22
C GLN A 52 -4.68 4.79 10.17
N ILE A 53 -4.27 4.16 11.26
CA ILE A 53 -5.15 3.55 12.26
C ILE A 53 -5.85 4.64 13.07
N ILE A 54 -7.19 4.55 13.16
CA ILE A 54 -8.04 5.55 13.84
C ILE A 54 -8.88 4.97 14.97
N PHE A 55 -9.06 3.64 15.02
CA PHE A 55 -9.85 2.97 16.06
C PHE A 55 -8.99 2.31 17.13
N PRO A 56 -9.51 2.17 18.36
CA PRO A 56 -8.76 1.62 19.48
C PRO A 56 -8.56 0.10 19.42
N THR A 57 -9.45 -0.64 18.73
CA THR A 57 -9.37 -2.10 18.61
C THR A 57 -9.23 -2.56 17.16
N VAL A 58 -8.67 -3.75 16.98
CA VAL A 58 -8.47 -4.35 15.65
C VAL A 58 -9.80 -4.56 14.93
N GLY A 59 -10.80 -5.11 15.62
CA GLY A 59 -12.12 -5.37 15.02
C GLY A 59 -12.79 -4.09 14.54
N GLU A 60 -12.71 -3.00 15.31
CA GLU A 60 -13.27 -1.71 14.91
C GLU A 60 -12.55 -1.13 13.69
N GLU A 61 -11.21 -1.18 13.68
CA GLU A 61 -10.39 -0.69 12.56
C GLU A 61 -10.71 -1.46 11.27
N LEU A 62 -10.73 -2.79 11.34
CA LEU A 62 -11.01 -3.63 10.17
C LEU A 62 -12.45 -3.46 9.65
N ARG A 63 -13.43 -3.24 10.55
CA ARG A 63 -14.83 -3.05 10.19
C ARG A 63 -15.10 -1.72 9.52
N PHE A 64 -14.34 -0.69 9.83
CA PHE A 64 -14.66 0.68 9.42
C PHE A 64 -14.86 0.82 7.91
N GLY A 65 -13.94 0.34 7.09
CA GLY A 65 -14.03 0.42 5.63
C GLY A 65 -15.30 -0.27 5.08
N LEU A 66 -15.65 -1.43 5.64
CA LEU A 66 -16.84 -2.19 5.24
C LEU A 66 -18.14 -1.44 5.53
N THR A 67 -18.22 -0.78 6.69
CA THR A 67 -19.41 0.03 7.03
C THR A 67 -19.51 1.27 6.16
N GLN A 68 -18.39 1.88 5.76
CA GLN A 68 -18.38 2.98 4.79
C GLN A 68 -18.86 2.55 3.39
N LEU A 69 -18.66 1.27 3.03
CA LEU A 69 -19.20 0.67 1.81
C LEU A 69 -20.68 0.27 1.93
N GLY A 70 -21.32 0.47 3.09
CA GLY A 70 -22.75 0.26 3.30
C GLY A 70 -23.13 -1.06 3.97
N LEU A 71 -22.16 -1.87 4.44
CA LEU A 71 -22.49 -3.08 5.19
C LEU A 71 -23.01 -2.72 6.59
N SER A 72 -23.96 -3.50 7.07
CA SER A 72 -24.38 -3.44 8.47
C SER A 72 -23.23 -3.90 9.39
N LYS A 73 -23.30 -3.53 10.67
CA LYS A 73 -22.31 -3.94 11.67
C LYS A 73 -22.13 -5.47 11.71
N ASN A 74 -23.22 -6.23 11.69
CA ASN A 74 -23.17 -7.69 11.79
C ASN A 74 -22.52 -8.33 10.54
N GLU A 75 -22.84 -7.85 9.34
CA GLU A 75 -22.22 -8.31 8.10
C GLU A 75 -20.71 -7.98 8.06
N ALA A 76 -20.35 -6.78 8.49
CA ALA A 76 -18.96 -6.37 8.58
C ALA A 76 -18.18 -7.19 9.61
N ASP A 77 -18.73 -7.41 10.81
CA ASP A 77 -18.10 -8.27 11.84
C ASP A 77 -17.94 -9.71 11.36
N PHE A 78 -18.90 -10.26 10.60
CA PHE A 78 -18.77 -11.56 9.99
C PHE A 78 -17.60 -11.64 9.01
N LYS A 79 -17.47 -10.67 8.11
CA LYS A 79 -16.34 -10.58 7.17
C LYS A 79 -14.99 -10.40 7.89
N VAL A 80 -14.94 -9.55 8.90
CA VAL A 80 -13.72 -9.33 9.72
C VAL A 80 -13.28 -10.61 10.40
N ASN A 81 -14.21 -11.35 11.05
CA ASN A 81 -13.88 -12.62 11.70
C ASN A 81 -13.41 -13.68 10.70
N ALA A 82 -14.04 -13.77 9.53
CA ALA A 82 -13.61 -14.67 8.46
C ALA A 82 -12.17 -14.34 7.99
N CYS A 83 -11.88 -13.07 7.75
CA CYS A 83 -10.55 -12.59 7.39
C CYS A 83 -9.53 -12.91 8.50
N LEU A 84 -9.79 -12.54 9.73
CA LEU A 84 -8.87 -12.80 10.85
C LEU A 84 -8.61 -14.31 11.02
N LYS A 85 -9.60 -15.16 10.79
CA LYS A 85 -9.47 -16.63 10.82
C LYS A 85 -8.53 -17.12 9.69
N GLU A 86 -8.68 -16.61 8.48
CA GLU A 86 -7.82 -16.93 7.32
C GLU A 86 -6.34 -16.62 7.60
N TYR A 87 -6.08 -15.49 8.25
CA TYR A 87 -4.72 -15.07 8.63
C TYR A 87 -4.24 -15.63 9.98
N ASN A 88 -5.00 -16.58 10.61
CA ASN A 88 -4.72 -17.16 11.92
C ASN A 88 -4.54 -16.07 13.02
N LYS A 89 -5.47 -15.10 13.05
CA LYS A 89 -5.49 -13.96 13.96
C LYS A 89 -6.88 -13.72 14.58
N LEU A 90 -7.72 -14.73 14.64
CA LEU A 90 -9.09 -14.58 15.15
C LEU A 90 -9.13 -13.97 16.57
N GLU A 91 -8.14 -14.29 17.38
CA GLU A 91 -7.95 -13.74 18.73
C GLU A 91 -7.65 -12.24 18.78
N TRP A 92 -7.40 -11.63 17.63
CA TRP A 92 -7.11 -10.19 17.56
C TRP A 92 -8.36 -9.33 17.54
N PHE A 93 -9.55 -9.88 17.29
CA PHE A 93 -10.77 -9.08 17.08
C PHE A 93 -10.96 -8.00 18.16
N ASP A 94 -10.90 -8.37 19.44
CA ASP A 94 -11.06 -7.46 20.58
C ASP A 94 -9.74 -6.86 21.09
N ARG A 95 -8.62 -7.17 20.42
CA ARG A 95 -7.29 -6.73 20.86
C ARG A 95 -7.11 -5.23 20.64
N ALA A 96 -6.58 -4.56 21.68
CA ALA A 96 -6.25 -3.14 21.59
C ALA A 96 -5.07 -2.91 20.63
N ILE A 97 -5.19 -1.95 19.71
CA ILE A 97 -4.15 -1.55 18.75
C ILE A 97 -2.85 -1.16 19.46
N SER A 98 -2.93 -0.51 20.62
CA SER A 98 -1.76 -0.09 21.40
C SER A 98 -0.87 -1.24 21.88
N THR A 99 -1.37 -2.48 21.87
CA THR A 99 -0.62 -3.68 22.27
C THR A 99 0.07 -4.37 21.08
N LEU A 100 -0.10 -3.86 19.88
CA LEU A 100 0.46 -4.44 18.66
C LEU A 100 1.87 -3.90 18.39
N SER A 101 2.76 -4.78 17.90
CA SER A 101 4.03 -4.35 17.31
C SER A 101 3.81 -3.58 16.03
N GLN A 102 4.83 -2.84 15.56
CA GLN A 102 4.75 -2.08 14.31
C GLN A 102 4.38 -2.95 13.11
N GLY A 103 4.99 -4.13 12.96
CA GLY A 103 4.64 -5.06 11.89
C GLY A 103 3.22 -5.62 12.01
N GLN A 104 2.70 -5.82 13.23
CA GLN A 104 1.31 -6.20 13.46
C GLN A 104 0.34 -5.08 13.07
N LYS A 105 0.67 -3.82 13.37
CA LYS A 105 -0.11 -2.66 12.93
C LYS A 105 -0.12 -2.54 11.40
N HIS A 106 1.02 -2.76 10.73
CA HIS A 106 1.06 -2.79 9.26
C HIS A 106 0.16 -3.88 8.68
N LEU A 107 0.14 -5.07 9.30
CA LEU A 107 -0.79 -6.13 8.89
C LEU A 107 -2.25 -5.69 9.07
N VAL A 108 -2.61 -5.07 10.18
CA VAL A 108 -3.97 -4.53 10.40
C VAL A 108 -4.34 -3.52 9.30
N CYS A 109 -3.44 -2.56 8.98
CA CYS A 109 -3.66 -1.61 7.89
C CYS A 109 -3.84 -2.30 6.54
N LEU A 110 -3.06 -3.33 6.25
CA LEU A 110 -3.20 -4.12 5.02
C LEU A 110 -4.56 -4.83 4.97
N LEU A 111 -4.93 -5.53 6.04
CA LEU A 111 -6.20 -6.27 6.12
C LEU A 111 -7.41 -5.34 6.06
N SER A 112 -7.37 -4.15 6.69
CA SER A 112 -8.45 -3.17 6.63
C SER A 112 -8.75 -2.72 5.20
N VAL A 113 -7.70 -2.57 4.40
CA VAL A 113 -7.82 -2.20 2.98
C VAL A 113 -8.26 -3.40 2.13
N LEU A 114 -7.69 -4.59 2.35
CA LEU A 114 -8.03 -5.80 1.59
C LEU A 114 -9.49 -6.23 1.76
N LEU A 115 -10.04 -6.06 2.96
CA LEU A 115 -11.45 -6.33 3.27
C LEU A 115 -12.43 -5.52 2.41
N MET A 116 -12.01 -4.35 1.91
CA MET A 116 -12.79 -3.54 0.99
C MET A 116 -12.76 -4.05 -0.45
N GLU A 117 -11.97 -5.09 -0.74
CA GLU A 117 -11.84 -5.73 -2.05
C GLU A 117 -11.48 -4.74 -3.20
N PRO A 118 -10.47 -3.86 -3.03
CA PRO A 118 -10.12 -2.89 -4.06
C PRO A 118 -9.60 -3.58 -5.32
N LYS A 119 -9.70 -2.90 -6.48
CA LYS A 119 -9.09 -3.37 -7.74
C LYS A 119 -7.58 -3.08 -7.79
N VAL A 120 -7.18 -1.98 -7.17
CA VAL A 120 -5.77 -1.54 -7.10
C VAL A 120 -5.40 -1.29 -5.65
N LEU A 121 -4.30 -1.90 -5.22
CA LEU A 121 -3.70 -1.73 -3.91
C LEU A 121 -2.43 -0.89 -4.04
N LEU A 122 -2.43 0.27 -3.41
CA LEU A 122 -1.30 1.20 -3.37
C LEU A 122 -0.55 1.03 -2.05
N LEU A 123 0.75 0.72 -2.10
CA LEU A 123 1.58 0.46 -0.94
C LEU A 123 2.74 1.47 -0.90
N ASP A 124 2.74 2.36 0.09
CA ASP A 124 3.77 3.39 0.26
C ASP A 124 4.80 2.92 1.30
N GLU A 125 5.91 2.37 0.83
CA GLU A 125 7.01 1.86 1.66
C GLU A 125 6.55 0.91 2.80
N PRO A 126 5.73 -0.12 2.51
CA PRO A 126 5.03 -0.92 3.54
C PRO A 126 5.96 -1.76 4.41
N PHE A 127 7.24 -1.88 4.05
CA PHE A 127 8.23 -2.69 4.77
C PHE A 127 9.21 -1.86 5.60
N THR A 128 9.09 -0.55 5.55
CA THR A 128 10.01 0.35 6.28
C THR A 128 9.78 0.24 7.78
N GLY A 129 10.88 0.01 8.53
CA GLY A 129 10.84 -0.04 9.99
C GLY A 129 10.31 -1.35 10.59
N ILE A 130 10.16 -2.40 9.79
CA ILE A 130 9.81 -3.74 10.26
C ILE A 130 10.98 -4.72 10.06
N ASP A 131 11.04 -5.75 10.89
CA ASP A 131 12.07 -6.77 10.80
C ASP A 131 11.90 -7.70 9.59
N ILE A 132 12.98 -8.34 9.15
CA ILE A 132 13.00 -9.20 7.96
C ILE A 132 11.98 -10.36 8.02
N PRO A 133 11.81 -11.10 9.14
CA PRO A 133 10.80 -12.14 9.23
C PRO A 133 9.37 -11.62 9.02
N THR A 134 9.05 -10.47 9.62
CA THR A 134 7.74 -9.82 9.48
C THR A 134 7.53 -9.31 8.05
N GLN A 135 8.56 -8.71 7.42
CA GLN A 135 8.51 -8.31 6.01
C GLN A 135 8.18 -9.50 5.11
N ARG A 136 8.92 -10.62 5.23
CA ARG A 136 8.68 -11.82 4.42
C ARG A 136 7.24 -12.33 4.56
N LYS A 137 6.71 -12.30 5.77
CA LYS A 137 5.34 -12.72 6.03
C LYS A 137 4.31 -11.80 5.37
N LEU A 138 4.54 -10.48 5.38
CA LEU A 138 3.68 -9.53 4.65
C LEU A 138 3.78 -9.73 3.13
N GLU A 139 4.96 -10.00 2.59
CA GLU A 139 5.16 -10.34 1.18
C GLU A 139 4.42 -11.62 0.79
N GLU A 140 4.41 -12.65 1.66
CA GLU A 140 3.63 -13.88 1.45
C GLU A 140 2.12 -13.60 1.38
N TYR A 141 1.61 -12.63 2.13
CA TYR A 141 0.20 -12.21 2.06
C TYR A 141 -0.12 -11.42 0.79
N LEU A 142 0.85 -10.71 0.21
CA LEU A 142 0.66 -9.96 -1.03
C LEU A 142 0.71 -10.83 -2.29
N ARG A 143 1.48 -11.93 -2.28
CA ARG A 143 1.69 -12.79 -3.47
C ARG A 143 0.41 -13.39 -4.07
N PRO A 144 -0.54 -13.94 -3.29
CA PRO A 144 -1.74 -14.57 -3.85
C PRO A 144 -2.83 -13.57 -4.27
N LEU A 145 -2.58 -12.27 -4.13
CA LEU A 145 -3.59 -11.25 -4.41
C LEU A 145 -3.88 -11.17 -5.91
N ASN A 146 -5.16 -11.12 -6.26
CA ASN A 146 -5.62 -10.89 -7.64
C ASN A 146 -5.69 -9.40 -8.00
N GLN A 147 -5.47 -8.52 -7.05
CA GLN A 147 -5.48 -7.07 -7.24
C GLN A 147 -4.22 -6.61 -7.97
N THR A 148 -4.32 -5.53 -8.73
CA THR A 148 -3.13 -4.82 -9.21
C THR A 148 -2.43 -4.16 -8.02
N VAL A 149 -1.19 -4.55 -7.75
CA VAL A 149 -0.39 -3.99 -6.65
C VAL A 149 0.59 -2.96 -7.21
N VAL A 150 0.51 -1.73 -6.71
CA VAL A 150 1.48 -0.66 -6.97
C VAL A 150 2.25 -0.41 -5.68
N LEU A 151 3.51 -0.82 -5.66
CA LEU A 151 4.37 -0.71 -4.50
C LEU A 151 5.44 0.35 -4.72
N VAL A 152 5.59 1.25 -3.76
CA VAL A 152 6.72 2.18 -3.67
C VAL A 152 7.71 1.67 -2.64
N SER A 153 8.97 1.59 -3.02
CA SER A 153 10.10 1.30 -2.13
C SER A 153 11.35 2.01 -2.62
N HIS A 154 12.29 2.22 -1.71
CA HIS A 154 13.65 2.66 -2.04
C HIS A 154 14.65 1.50 -2.05
N VAL A 155 14.20 0.27 -1.80
CA VAL A 155 14.99 -0.97 -1.79
C VAL A 155 14.77 -1.70 -3.12
N PRO A 156 15.75 -1.69 -4.05
CA PRO A 156 15.59 -2.24 -5.41
C PRO A 156 15.24 -3.73 -5.44
N GLU A 157 15.74 -4.51 -4.49
CA GLU A 157 15.54 -5.96 -4.38
C GLU A 157 14.07 -6.32 -4.18
N THR A 158 13.29 -5.42 -3.60
CA THR A 158 11.84 -5.59 -3.39
C THR A 158 11.10 -5.79 -4.71
N PHE A 159 11.63 -5.28 -5.83
CA PHE A 159 10.94 -5.27 -7.12
C PHE A 159 11.28 -6.46 -8.03
N GLU A 160 12.17 -7.36 -7.65
CA GLU A 160 12.65 -8.45 -8.52
C GLU A 160 11.53 -9.35 -9.05
N ASN A 161 10.47 -9.54 -8.27
CA ASN A 161 9.33 -10.39 -8.60
C ASN A 161 8.11 -9.62 -9.16
N TYR A 162 8.27 -8.32 -9.47
CA TYR A 162 7.21 -7.52 -10.09
C TYR A 162 7.30 -7.60 -11.62
N GLU A 163 6.18 -7.38 -12.29
CA GLU A 163 6.11 -7.42 -13.77
C GLU A 163 6.74 -6.18 -14.41
N ARG A 164 6.65 -5.03 -13.72
CA ARG A 164 7.08 -3.74 -14.24
C ARG A 164 7.63 -2.87 -13.11
N VAL A 165 8.69 -2.15 -13.41
CA VAL A 165 9.29 -1.16 -12.50
C VAL A 165 9.38 0.18 -13.21
N ILE A 166 9.04 1.23 -12.48
CA ILE A 166 9.15 2.62 -12.93
C ILE A 166 10.11 3.35 -11.97
N TRP A 167 11.22 3.84 -12.49
CA TRP A 167 12.12 4.68 -11.72
C TRP A 167 11.72 6.14 -11.86
N ILE A 168 11.38 6.75 -10.71
CA ILE A 168 11.02 8.17 -10.60
C ILE A 168 12.13 8.89 -9.84
N ASP A 169 12.69 9.94 -10.43
CA ASP A 169 13.64 10.87 -9.79
C ASP A 169 13.47 12.27 -10.35
N GLU A 170 13.81 13.28 -9.57
CA GLU A 170 13.70 14.70 -9.95
C GLU A 170 12.34 15.09 -10.53
N GLY A 171 11.26 14.52 -9.97
CA GLY A 171 9.88 14.77 -10.38
C GLY A 171 9.46 14.15 -11.72
N GLY A 172 10.31 13.32 -12.35
CA GLY A 172 10.03 12.70 -13.64
C GLY A 172 10.33 11.20 -13.69
N VAL A 173 9.82 10.53 -14.73
CA VAL A 173 10.11 9.13 -15.04
C VAL A 173 11.48 9.06 -15.72
N GLN A 174 12.44 8.41 -15.07
CA GLN A 174 13.81 8.21 -15.57
C GLN A 174 13.94 6.89 -16.36
N ALA A 175 13.20 5.86 -15.94
CA ALA A 175 13.13 4.60 -16.67
C ALA A 175 11.81 3.89 -16.35
N ASP A 176 11.37 3.07 -17.29
CA ASP A 176 10.15 2.27 -17.22
C ASP A 176 10.41 0.95 -17.97
N GLY A 177 10.04 -0.18 -17.40
CA GLY A 177 10.25 -1.48 -18.03
C GLY A 177 10.37 -2.64 -17.05
N THR A 178 11.07 -3.69 -17.49
CA THR A 178 11.28 -4.90 -16.66
C THR A 178 12.15 -4.60 -15.42
N PRO A 179 11.93 -5.31 -14.29
CA PRO A 179 12.70 -5.12 -13.08
C PRO A 179 14.21 -5.12 -13.33
N ARG A 180 14.72 -6.16 -13.98
CA ARG A 180 16.16 -6.30 -14.26
C ARG A 180 16.74 -5.10 -15.02
N GLY A 181 16.00 -4.61 -16.04
CA GLY A 181 16.46 -3.48 -16.86
C GLY A 181 16.47 -2.15 -16.11
N VAL A 182 15.42 -1.88 -15.33
CA VAL A 182 15.28 -0.63 -14.60
C VAL A 182 16.16 -0.60 -13.36
N ILE A 183 16.23 -1.69 -12.59
CA ILE A 183 17.08 -1.80 -11.39
C ILE A 183 18.55 -1.57 -11.76
N LYS A 184 19.03 -2.20 -12.85
CA LYS A 184 20.40 -1.98 -13.32
C LYS A 184 20.68 -0.51 -13.64
N LYS A 185 19.79 0.15 -14.40
CA LYS A 185 19.94 1.58 -14.73
C LYS A 185 19.97 2.46 -13.47
N TYR A 186 19.11 2.15 -12.51
CA TYR A 186 19.06 2.85 -11.23
C TYR A 186 20.38 2.70 -10.46
N GLN A 187 20.88 1.48 -10.32
CA GLN A 187 22.13 1.19 -9.62
C GLN A 187 23.32 1.91 -10.27
N ASP A 188 23.45 1.81 -11.62
CA ASP A 188 24.50 2.50 -12.37
C ASP A 188 24.47 4.03 -12.16
N ALA A 189 23.26 4.61 -12.11
CA ALA A 189 23.10 6.04 -11.86
C ALA A 189 23.48 6.43 -10.41
N MET A 190 23.12 5.59 -9.42
CA MET A 190 23.47 5.84 -8.01
C MET A 190 24.98 5.72 -7.76
N TYR A 191 25.67 4.80 -8.43
CA TYR A 191 27.14 4.74 -8.39
C TYR A 191 27.77 6.03 -8.90
N LYS A 192 27.37 6.50 -10.07
CA LYS A 192 27.90 7.77 -10.65
C LYS A 192 27.58 9.00 -9.78
N TYR A 193 26.43 9.00 -9.11
CA TYR A 193 26.06 10.08 -8.19
C TYR A 193 26.97 10.12 -6.97
N ARG A 194 27.32 8.94 -6.42
CA ARG A 194 28.26 8.82 -5.29
C ARG A 194 29.64 9.36 -5.64
N GLU A 195 30.18 9.00 -6.81
CA GLU A 195 31.49 9.47 -7.27
C GLU A 195 31.58 11.00 -7.44
N LYS A 196 30.46 11.66 -7.73
CA LYS A 196 30.43 13.12 -7.93
C LYS A 196 30.27 13.93 -6.63
N ASN A 197 29.86 13.29 -5.52
CA ASN A 197 29.53 13.96 -4.27
C ASN A 197 30.41 13.50 -3.09
N ILE A 198 31.50 12.79 -3.34
CA ILE A 198 32.62 12.52 -2.44
C ILE A 198 33.85 13.26 -2.97
#